data_eb0a041d9784c1b26ac2dc29d365488a
#
_entry.id   eb0a041d9784c1b26ac2dc29d365488a
#
_cell.length_a   1.000
_cell.length_b   1.000
_cell.length_c   1.000
_cell.angle_alpha   90.00
_cell.angle_beta   90.00
_cell.angle_gamma   90.00
#
_symmetry.space_group_name_H-M   'P 1'
#
loop_
_entity.id
_entity.type
_entity.pdbx_description
1 polymer ?
#
loop_
_entity_poly.entity_id
_entity_poly.type
_entity_poly.pdbx_seq_one_letter_code
_entity_poly.pdbx_strand_id
1 'polypeptide(L)'
;SRIVASAPQAIVNQDSDAITMLGGVNARTSAGMTLHCDRLVYRRGGATLHGDGNVVITDPKGFRATGSSFDSDISLTHMRMQ
;
A
#
# COMPACT_ATOMS: atom_id res chain seq x y z
N SER A 1 -6.00 -13.05 1.92
CA SER A 1 -5.57 -12.23 3.05
C SER A 1 -6.26 -10.88 3.05
N ARG A 2 -6.29 -10.28 4.20
CA ARG A 2 -6.98 -9.03 4.44
C ARG A 2 -5.96 -7.91 4.64
N ILE A 3 -6.25 -6.74 4.08
CA ILE A 3 -5.43 -5.55 4.28
C ILE A 3 -6.26 -4.47 4.97
N VAL A 4 -5.66 -3.79 5.95
CA VAL A 4 -6.24 -2.65 6.64
C VAL A 4 -5.28 -1.49 6.46
N ALA A 5 -5.79 -0.37 5.96
CA ALA A 5 -4.98 0.83 5.74
C ALA A 5 -5.62 2.02 6.43
N SER A 6 -4.80 2.94 6.91
CA SER A 6 -5.25 4.19 7.50
C SER A 6 -4.42 5.36 6.97
N ALA A 7 -5.08 6.50 6.81
CA ALA A 7 -4.45 7.73 6.34
C ALA A 7 -5.29 8.92 6.79
N PRO A 8 -4.68 10.13 6.98
CA PRO A 8 -5.46 11.31 7.35
C PRO A 8 -6.37 11.83 6.24
N GLN A 9 -6.06 11.50 4.98
CA GLN A 9 -6.88 11.92 3.84
C GLN A 9 -7.08 10.75 2.88
N ALA A 10 -8.27 10.68 2.28
CA ALA A 10 -8.59 9.69 1.25
C ALA A 10 -9.47 10.33 0.20
N ILE A 11 -9.17 10.06 -1.06
CA ILE A 11 -9.92 10.54 -2.21
C ILE A 11 -10.42 9.33 -3.00
N VAL A 12 -11.73 9.24 -3.20
CA VAL A 12 -12.34 8.18 -3.99
C VAL A 12 -12.62 8.73 -5.39
N ASN A 13 -12.08 8.08 -6.40
CA ASN A 13 -12.34 8.41 -7.80
C ASN A 13 -13.20 7.29 -8.40
N GLN A 14 -14.49 7.59 -8.61
CA GLN A 14 -15.45 6.60 -9.11
C GLN A 14 -15.21 6.26 -10.58
N ASP A 15 -14.71 7.21 -11.37
CA ASP A 15 -14.48 6.98 -12.79
C ASP A 15 -13.33 6.00 -13.03
N SER A 16 -12.28 6.08 -12.23
CA SER A 16 -11.13 5.18 -12.35
C SER A 16 -11.21 4.00 -11.39
N ASP A 17 -12.24 3.94 -10.57
CA ASP A 17 -12.42 2.90 -9.53
C ASP A 17 -11.21 2.78 -8.62
N ALA A 18 -10.67 3.93 -8.22
CA ALA A 18 -9.45 4.02 -7.42
C ALA A 18 -9.69 4.82 -6.15
N ILE A 19 -8.97 4.45 -5.10
CA ILE A 19 -8.93 5.18 -3.84
C ILE A 19 -7.50 5.63 -3.61
N THR A 20 -7.30 6.94 -3.45
CA THR A 20 -6.00 7.53 -3.17
C THR A 20 -5.94 7.98 -1.72
N MET A 21 -4.95 7.51 -0.98
CA MET A 21 -4.71 7.89 0.41
C MET A 21 -3.47 8.78 0.47
N LEU A 22 -3.55 9.86 1.25
CA LEU A 22 -2.52 10.90 1.31
C LEU A 22 -2.22 11.28 2.76
N GLY A 23 -1.04 11.87 2.94
CA GLY A 23 -0.66 12.44 4.23
C GLY A 23 0.01 11.47 5.19
N GLY A 24 0.58 10.41 4.66
CA GLY A 24 1.21 9.37 5.46
C GLY A 24 0.26 8.19 5.66
N VAL A 25 0.53 7.11 4.93
CA VAL A 25 -0.33 5.93 4.91
C VAL A 25 0.35 4.81 5.69
N ASN A 26 -0.43 4.14 6.55
CA ASN A 26 0.01 2.95 7.24
C ASN A 26 -0.96 1.83 6.91
N ALA A 27 -0.44 0.69 6.50
CA ALA A 27 -1.25 -0.46 6.14
C ALA A 27 -0.64 -1.74 6.69
N ARG A 28 -1.47 -2.73 6.95
CA ARG A 28 -1.01 -4.05 7.35
C ARG A 28 -1.95 -5.12 6.82
N THR A 29 -1.38 -6.30 6.63
CA THR A 29 -2.16 -7.46 6.18
C THR A 29 -2.37 -8.44 7.34
N SER A 30 -3.33 -9.34 7.16
CA SER A 30 -3.55 -10.42 8.12
C SER A 30 -2.37 -11.39 8.21
N ALA A 31 -1.49 -11.39 7.20
CA ALA A 31 -0.28 -12.21 7.20
C ALA A 31 0.87 -11.58 8.00
N GLY A 32 0.69 -10.37 8.54
CA GLY A 32 1.71 -9.71 9.35
C GLY A 32 2.64 -8.78 8.57
N MET A 33 2.36 -8.54 7.30
CA MET A 33 3.09 -7.54 6.51
C MET A 33 2.62 -6.14 6.89
N THR A 34 3.55 -5.19 6.96
CA THR A 34 3.22 -3.79 7.19
C THR A 34 3.79 -2.94 6.07
N LEU A 35 3.11 -1.84 5.79
CA LEU A 35 3.49 -0.90 4.75
C LEU A 35 3.35 0.52 5.29
N HIS A 36 4.35 1.35 5.01
CA HIS A 36 4.26 2.78 5.23
C HIS A 36 4.68 3.49 3.95
N CYS A 37 3.94 4.51 3.55
CA CYS A 37 4.29 5.37 2.41
C CYS A 37 3.58 6.70 2.56
N ASP A 38 4.00 7.69 1.76
CA ASP A 38 3.38 9.02 1.79
C ASP A 38 2.04 9.03 1.06
N ARG A 39 1.92 8.28 -0.03
CA ARG A 39 0.72 8.19 -0.85
C ARG A 39 0.50 6.75 -1.28
N LEU A 40 -0.74 6.29 -1.19
CA LEU A 40 -1.13 4.94 -1.61
C LEU A 40 -2.35 5.02 -2.51
N VAL A 41 -2.30 4.36 -3.65
CA VAL A 41 -3.42 4.24 -4.58
C VAL A 41 -3.85 2.78 -4.64
N TYR A 42 -5.12 2.53 -4.33
CA TYR A 42 -5.74 1.22 -4.45
C TYR A 42 -6.69 1.24 -5.64
N ARG A 43 -6.49 0.32 -6.58
CA ARG A 43 -7.34 0.15 -7.76
C ARG A 43 -8.13 -1.15 -7.61
N ARG A 44 -9.44 -1.02 -7.39
CA ARG A 44 -10.29 -2.18 -7.12
C ARG A 44 -10.46 -3.08 -8.35
N GLY A 45 -10.51 -2.48 -9.54
CA GLY A 45 -10.69 -3.25 -10.78
C GLY A 45 -9.60 -4.27 -11.03
N GLY A 46 -8.35 -3.93 -10.67
CA GLY A 46 -7.22 -4.84 -10.79
C GLY A 46 -6.75 -5.44 -9.47
N ALA A 47 -7.38 -5.06 -8.36
CA ALA A 47 -6.95 -5.43 -7.01
C ALA A 47 -5.47 -5.17 -6.78
N THR A 48 -5.00 -3.98 -7.19
CA THR A 48 -3.59 -3.60 -7.12
C THR A 48 -3.37 -2.42 -6.20
N LEU A 49 -2.16 -2.33 -5.66
CA LEU A 49 -1.71 -1.23 -4.82
C LEU A 49 -0.48 -0.59 -5.44
N HIS A 50 -0.45 0.73 -5.40
CA HIS A 50 0.73 1.51 -5.79
C HIS A 50 1.02 2.54 -4.71
N GLY A 51 2.23 2.54 -4.19
CA GLY A 51 2.66 3.48 -3.16
C GLY A 51 3.84 4.32 -3.60
N ASP A 52 3.85 5.58 -3.16
CA ASP A 52 4.90 6.54 -3.47
C ASP A 52 5.37 7.24 -2.21
N GLY A 53 6.67 7.55 -2.18
CA GLY A 53 7.27 8.42 -1.17
C GLY A 53 7.59 7.70 0.13
N ASN A 54 8.85 7.59 0.45
CA ASN A 54 9.34 7.02 1.71
C ASN A 54 8.71 5.67 2.03
N VAL A 55 8.71 4.77 1.04
CA VAL A 55 8.09 3.46 1.18
C VAL A 55 8.91 2.59 2.12
N VAL A 56 8.24 2.01 3.11
CA VAL A 56 8.83 1.05 4.04
C VAL A 56 7.89 -0.13 4.15
N ILE A 57 8.40 -1.32 3.88
CA ILE A 57 7.65 -2.57 4.00
C ILE A 57 8.39 -3.47 4.96
N THR A 58 7.67 -4.01 5.95
CA THR A 58 8.23 -4.97 6.89
C THR A 58 7.40 -6.24 6.90
N ASP A 59 8.06 -7.38 7.09
CA ASP A 59 7.38 -8.65 7.24
C ASP A 59 7.35 -9.08 8.72
N PRO A 60 6.59 -10.13 9.06
CA PRO A 60 6.50 -10.57 10.46
C PRO A 60 7.80 -11.14 11.02
N LYS A 61 8.79 -11.42 10.18
CA LYS A 61 10.10 -11.91 10.62
C LYS A 61 11.09 -10.79 10.89
N GLY A 62 10.71 -9.55 10.65
CA GLY A 62 11.55 -8.39 10.89
C GLY A 62 12.36 -7.92 9.70
N PHE A 63 12.18 -8.51 8.53
CA PHE A 63 12.80 -8.00 7.31
C PHE A 63 12.17 -6.67 6.93
N ARG A 64 12.99 -5.76 6.47
CA ARG A 64 12.57 -4.42 6.11
C ARG A 64 13.08 -4.06 4.72
N ALA A 65 12.19 -3.59 3.86
CA ALA A 65 12.54 -3.09 2.54
C ALA A 65 12.12 -1.64 2.43
N THR A 66 12.95 -0.81 1.81
CA THR A 66 12.68 0.61 1.62
C THR A 66 12.85 0.97 0.16
N GLY A 67 12.12 1.98 -0.29
CA GLY A 67 12.20 2.45 -1.66
C GLY A 67 11.46 3.75 -1.85
N SER A 68 11.48 4.28 -3.08
CA SER A 68 10.75 5.50 -3.42
C SER A 68 9.35 5.20 -3.93
N SER A 69 9.11 4.02 -4.46
CA SER A 69 7.78 3.58 -4.91
C SER A 69 7.70 2.06 -4.88
N PHE A 70 6.47 1.54 -4.91
CA PHE A 70 6.25 0.10 -5.05
C PHE A 70 4.94 -0.18 -5.77
N ASP A 71 4.86 -1.36 -6.38
CA ASP A 71 3.63 -1.91 -6.95
C ASP A 71 3.41 -3.30 -6.38
N SER A 72 2.17 -3.62 -6.04
CA SER A 72 1.85 -4.89 -5.40
C SER A 72 0.42 -5.31 -5.70
N ASP A 73 0.11 -6.58 -5.45
CA ASP A 73 -1.27 -7.03 -5.33
C ASP A 73 -1.83 -6.62 -3.95
N ILE A 74 -3.14 -6.80 -3.76
CA ILE A 74 -3.82 -6.36 -2.54
C ILE A 74 -3.35 -7.11 -1.29
N SER A 75 -2.76 -8.29 -1.44
CA SER A 75 -2.30 -9.09 -0.31
C SER A 75 -0.82 -8.87 0.03
N LEU A 76 -0.11 -8.04 -0.76
CA LEU A 76 1.33 -7.79 -0.63
C LEU A 76 2.17 -9.06 -0.79
N THR A 77 1.70 -10.00 -1.63
CA THR A 77 2.43 -11.24 -1.91
C THR A 77 3.28 -11.15 -3.17
N HIS A 78 2.90 -10.30 -4.13
CA HIS A 78 3.64 -10.08 -5.37
C HIS A 78 3.94 -8.60 -5.47
N MET A 79 5.15 -8.22 -5.14
CA MET A 79 5.55 -6.82 -5.04
C MET A 79 6.72 -6.50 -5.96
N ARG A 80 6.70 -5.30 -6.50
CA ARG A 80 7.84 -4.72 -7.21
C ARG A 80 8.21 -3.40 -6.52
N MET A 81 9.46 -3.28 -6.11
CA MET A 81 9.98 -2.11 -5.42
C MET A 81 10.94 -1.35 -6.33
N GLN A 82 10.88 -0.05 -6.28
CA GLN A 82 11.80 0.81 -7.02
C GLN A 82 12.45 1.84 -6.13
#